data_7113414e6e4e52c6518d03343d230d2e
#
_entry.id   7113414e6e4e52c6518d03343d230d2e
#
_cell.length_a   1.000
_cell.length_b   1.000
_cell.length_c   1.000
_cell.angle_alpha   90.00
_cell.angle_beta   90.00
_cell.angle_gamma   90.00
#
_symmetry.space_group_name_H-M   'P 1'
#
loop_
_entity.id
_entity.type
_entity.pdbx_description
1 polymer ?
#
loop_
_entity_poly.entity_id
_entity_poly.type
_entity_poly.pdbx_seq_one_letter_code
_entity_poly.pdbx_strand_id
1 'polypeptide(L)'
;MTASAAPPGWPGDLTGSAAPAVAGPAGLAEFNGLPADAASRALLACCSSERWAGVLLAGRPFPSAAAALRCSDGAVAGLEPADLREALAGHPRIGERAGAAGSWSRQEQAGVAGTDPATLRALAAGNEAYEQRFGHIYLACATGRTAAGLLALLQDRLGNEAGTEWGVVRSELQKINRIRLGKLLGGAGGDGGASGDGGAGGGGA
;
A
#
# COMPACT_ATOMS: atom_id res chain seq x y z
N MET A 1 -2.48 53.31 12.30
CA MET A 1 -2.38 52.86 10.91
C MET A 1 -0.96 52.37 10.69
N THR A 2 -0.71 51.09 10.87
CA THR A 2 0.60 50.47 10.62
C THR A 2 0.39 49.40 9.55
N ALA A 3 0.93 49.65 8.36
CA ALA A 3 0.91 48.73 7.25
C ALA A 3 1.84 47.56 7.55
N SER A 4 1.28 46.34 7.53
CA SER A 4 2.04 45.10 7.60
C SER A 4 2.63 44.81 6.22
N ALA A 5 3.97 44.77 6.16
CA ALA A 5 4.69 44.39 4.94
C ALA A 5 4.60 42.89 4.73
N ALA A 6 4.24 42.48 3.50
CA ALA A 6 4.27 41.10 3.06
C ALA A 6 5.74 40.59 2.94
N PRO A 7 6.01 39.27 3.21
CA PRO A 7 7.35 38.73 3.04
C PRO A 7 7.73 38.59 1.57
N PRO A 8 9.04 38.61 1.24
CA PRO A 8 9.54 38.58 -0.14
C PRO A 8 9.22 37.25 -0.82
N GLY A 9 8.89 37.35 -2.11
CA GLY A 9 8.48 36.25 -2.94
C GLY A 9 9.51 35.14 -3.06
N TRP A 10 9.02 33.91 -3.02
CA TRP A 10 9.75 32.71 -3.40
C TRP A 10 10.07 32.78 -4.92
N PRO A 11 11.30 32.49 -5.34
CA PRO A 11 11.61 32.46 -6.75
C PRO A 11 10.83 31.32 -7.41
N GLY A 12 10.05 31.69 -8.44
CA GLY A 12 9.25 30.79 -9.23
C GLY A 12 10.09 29.87 -10.11
N ASP A 13 9.36 28.96 -10.73
CA ASP A 13 9.78 28.08 -11.83
C ASP A 13 10.77 26.95 -11.47
N LEU A 14 10.22 25.93 -10.81
CA LEU A 14 10.68 24.56 -11.03
C LEU A 14 9.65 23.86 -11.93
N THR A 15 9.68 24.18 -13.23
CA THR A 15 9.18 23.26 -14.25
C THR A 15 10.11 22.06 -14.27
N GLY A 16 10.02 21.25 -13.19
CA GLY A 16 10.61 19.94 -13.12
C GLY A 16 9.95 19.07 -14.16
N SER A 17 10.63 18.85 -15.27
CA SER A 17 10.33 17.79 -16.24
C SER A 17 10.05 16.51 -15.43
N ALA A 18 8.80 16.06 -15.42
CA ALA A 18 8.43 14.78 -14.87
C ALA A 18 9.28 13.73 -15.61
N ALA A 19 10.24 13.13 -14.90
CA ALA A 19 10.99 12.03 -15.46
C ALA A 19 10.00 10.98 -15.97
N PRO A 20 10.20 10.43 -17.17
CA PRO A 20 9.29 9.43 -17.71
C PRO A 20 9.16 8.31 -16.68
N ALA A 21 7.92 7.90 -16.40
CA ALA A 21 7.65 6.77 -15.54
C ALA A 21 8.42 5.59 -16.12
N VAL A 22 9.50 5.20 -15.45
CA VAL A 22 10.27 4.02 -15.84
C VAL A 22 9.32 2.85 -15.69
N ALA A 23 9.00 2.18 -16.81
CA ALA A 23 8.20 0.95 -16.77
C ALA A 23 8.88 0.00 -15.78
N GLY A 24 8.13 -0.49 -14.81
CA GLY A 24 8.65 -1.45 -13.84
C GLY A 24 9.05 -2.75 -14.54
N PRO A 25 9.87 -3.61 -13.87
CA PRO A 25 10.29 -4.87 -14.46
C PRO A 25 9.09 -5.73 -14.86
N ALA A 26 9.19 -6.37 -16.02
CA ALA A 26 8.12 -7.21 -16.58
C ALA A 26 8.07 -8.62 -15.94
N GLY A 27 8.79 -8.85 -14.85
CA GLY A 27 8.79 -10.12 -14.14
C GLY A 27 9.98 -10.34 -13.22
N LEU A 28 9.96 -11.49 -12.55
CA LEU A 28 10.98 -11.85 -11.56
C LEU A 28 12.41 -11.86 -12.13
N ALA A 29 12.60 -12.41 -13.33
CA ALA A 29 13.93 -12.51 -13.94
C ALA A 29 14.53 -11.12 -14.20
N GLU A 30 13.71 -10.21 -14.75
CA GLU A 30 14.11 -8.84 -14.99
C GLU A 30 14.39 -8.10 -13.67
N PHE A 31 13.51 -8.24 -12.66
CA PHE A 31 13.72 -7.67 -11.33
C PHE A 31 15.03 -8.15 -10.71
N ASN A 32 15.34 -9.44 -10.80
CA ASN A 32 16.60 -9.99 -10.29
C ASN A 32 17.84 -9.42 -11.01
N GLY A 33 17.71 -9.11 -12.31
CA GLY A 33 18.78 -8.55 -13.13
C GLY A 33 18.95 -7.03 -13.04
N LEU A 34 18.01 -6.31 -12.40
CA LEU A 34 18.11 -4.86 -12.27
C LEU A 34 19.36 -4.43 -11.49
N PRO A 35 20.03 -3.32 -11.88
CA PRO A 35 20.97 -2.63 -11.01
C PRO A 35 20.35 -2.32 -9.64
N ALA A 36 21.17 -2.28 -8.59
CA ALA A 36 20.69 -2.13 -7.21
C ALA A 36 19.81 -0.88 -7.00
N ASP A 37 20.21 0.24 -7.59
CA ASP A 37 19.48 1.51 -7.49
C ASP A 37 18.13 1.47 -8.22
N ALA A 38 18.05 0.79 -9.36
CA ALA A 38 16.80 0.60 -10.09
C ALA A 38 15.84 -0.35 -9.34
N ALA A 39 16.36 -1.44 -8.79
CA ALA A 39 15.59 -2.34 -7.97
C ALA A 39 15.08 -1.67 -6.70
N SER A 40 15.92 -0.87 -6.03
CA SER A 40 15.52 -0.07 -4.85
C SER A 40 14.37 0.88 -5.18
N ARG A 41 14.46 1.63 -6.27
CA ARG A 41 13.37 2.52 -6.71
C ARG A 41 12.06 1.76 -6.98
N ALA A 42 12.15 0.59 -7.62
CA ALA A 42 10.98 -0.24 -7.89
C ALA A 42 10.32 -0.76 -6.60
N LEU A 43 11.14 -1.15 -5.61
CA LEU A 43 10.65 -1.58 -4.29
C LEU A 43 10.03 -0.42 -3.51
N LEU A 44 10.67 0.75 -3.48
CA LEU A 44 10.14 1.93 -2.79
C LEU A 44 8.85 2.45 -3.42
N ALA A 45 8.62 2.21 -4.71
CA ALA A 45 7.33 2.45 -5.34
C ALA A 45 6.23 1.50 -4.85
N CYS A 46 6.58 0.30 -4.39
CA CYS A 46 5.62 -0.64 -3.77
C CYS A 46 5.32 -0.27 -2.31
N CYS A 47 6.36 0.07 -1.54
CA CYS A 47 6.27 0.40 -0.12
C CYS A 47 7.37 1.41 0.23
N SER A 48 7.00 2.57 0.76
CA SER A 48 7.92 3.68 1.02
C SER A 48 8.90 3.44 2.18
N SER A 49 8.92 2.25 2.80
CA SER A 49 9.87 1.92 3.87
C SER A 49 11.22 1.50 3.28
N GLU A 50 12.24 2.29 3.59
CA GLU A 50 13.63 2.00 3.20
C GLU A 50 14.13 0.70 3.80
N ARG A 51 13.76 0.42 5.05
CA ARG A 51 14.12 -0.83 5.73
C ARG A 51 13.54 -2.05 5.02
N TRP A 52 12.24 -2.00 4.65
CA TRP A 52 11.60 -3.06 3.90
C TRP A 52 12.27 -3.25 2.53
N ALA A 53 12.49 -2.18 1.79
CA ALA A 53 13.14 -2.23 0.48
C ALA A 53 14.58 -2.80 0.58
N GLY A 54 15.33 -2.39 1.60
CA GLY A 54 16.70 -2.87 1.87
C GLY A 54 16.77 -4.37 2.11
N VAL A 55 15.82 -4.92 2.89
CA VAL A 55 15.75 -6.38 3.14
C VAL A 55 15.50 -7.15 1.84
N LEU A 56 14.57 -6.69 0.99
CA LEU A 56 14.30 -7.34 -0.28
C LEU A 56 15.47 -7.19 -1.26
N LEU A 57 16.09 -6.03 -1.29
CA LEU A 57 17.27 -5.79 -2.14
C LEU A 57 18.42 -6.75 -1.79
N ALA A 58 18.67 -6.93 -0.51
CA ALA A 58 19.71 -7.85 -0.01
C ALA A 58 19.35 -9.33 -0.26
N GLY A 59 18.08 -9.66 -0.34
CA GLY A 59 17.60 -11.02 -0.60
C GLY A 59 17.68 -11.49 -2.06
N ARG A 60 18.03 -10.60 -2.99
CA ARG A 60 18.19 -10.93 -4.42
C ARG A 60 19.47 -11.73 -4.68
N PRO A 61 19.45 -12.60 -5.74
CA PRO A 61 18.32 -12.97 -6.59
C PRO A 61 17.34 -13.94 -5.92
N PHE A 62 16.05 -13.73 -6.11
CA PHE A 62 15.00 -14.62 -5.61
C PHE A 62 14.78 -15.80 -6.57
N PRO A 63 14.69 -17.04 -6.05
CA PRO A 63 14.45 -18.22 -6.89
C PRO A 63 13.00 -18.30 -7.42
N SER A 64 12.05 -17.59 -6.81
CA SER A 64 10.65 -17.52 -7.22
C SER A 64 9.96 -16.28 -6.66
N ALA A 65 8.86 -15.86 -7.30
CA ALA A 65 8.00 -14.79 -6.78
C ALA A 65 7.50 -15.12 -5.36
N ALA A 66 7.15 -16.39 -5.09
CA ALA A 66 6.74 -16.83 -3.77
C ALA A 66 7.86 -16.65 -2.71
N ALA A 67 9.13 -16.84 -3.08
CA ALA A 67 10.25 -16.58 -2.17
C ALA A 67 10.39 -15.08 -1.87
N ALA A 68 10.23 -14.21 -2.86
CA ALA A 68 10.24 -12.76 -2.67
C ALA A 68 9.07 -12.29 -1.78
N LEU A 69 7.87 -12.85 -2.00
CA LEU A 69 6.70 -12.53 -1.17
C LEU A 69 6.90 -12.96 0.28
N ARG A 70 7.46 -14.15 0.55
CA ARG A 70 7.79 -14.56 1.92
C ARG A 70 8.84 -13.67 2.57
N CYS A 71 9.85 -13.24 1.82
CA CYS A 71 10.84 -12.27 2.27
C CYS A 71 10.18 -10.94 2.65
N SER A 72 9.28 -10.45 1.80
CA SER A 72 8.46 -9.25 2.06
C SER A 72 7.64 -9.38 3.35
N ASP A 73 6.97 -10.50 3.56
CA ASP A 73 6.17 -10.76 4.76
C ASP A 73 7.03 -10.71 6.03
N GLY A 74 8.18 -11.36 6.01
CA GLY A 74 9.14 -11.33 7.11
C GLY A 74 9.70 -9.92 7.36
N ALA A 75 9.97 -9.18 6.30
CA ALA A 75 10.43 -7.79 6.41
C ALA A 75 9.36 -6.90 7.08
N VAL A 76 8.09 -7.00 6.67
CA VAL A 76 6.98 -6.24 7.29
C VAL A 76 6.81 -6.63 8.76
N ALA A 77 6.92 -7.91 9.11
CA ALA A 77 6.80 -8.36 10.48
C ALA A 77 7.87 -7.74 11.41
N GLY A 78 9.06 -7.47 10.87
CA GLY A 78 10.18 -6.87 11.59
C GLY A 78 10.24 -5.33 11.55
N LEU A 79 9.25 -4.64 10.97
CA LEU A 79 9.21 -3.17 10.95
C LEU A 79 8.86 -2.63 12.35
N GLU A 80 9.64 -1.67 12.80
CA GLU A 80 9.35 -0.91 14.02
C GLU A 80 8.33 0.21 13.74
N PRO A 81 7.73 0.84 14.76
CA PRO A 81 6.74 1.90 14.56
C PRO A 81 7.22 3.08 13.70
N ALA A 82 8.52 3.40 13.72
CA ALA A 82 9.10 4.43 12.86
C ALA A 82 9.08 4.02 11.39
N ASP A 83 9.50 2.78 11.08
CA ASP A 83 9.50 2.22 9.73
C ASP A 83 8.07 2.10 9.18
N LEU A 84 7.11 1.74 10.05
CA LEU A 84 5.69 1.69 9.67
C LEU A 84 5.14 3.07 9.32
N ARG A 85 5.49 4.13 10.07
CA ARG A 85 5.09 5.50 9.73
C ARG A 85 5.67 5.93 8.39
N GLU A 86 6.93 5.60 8.11
CA GLU A 86 7.57 5.84 6.83
C GLU A 86 6.81 5.12 5.69
N ALA A 87 6.50 3.83 5.88
CA ALA A 87 5.70 3.07 4.92
C ALA A 87 4.34 3.72 4.66
N LEU A 88 3.65 4.17 5.71
CA LEU A 88 2.34 4.81 5.62
C LEU A 88 2.37 6.15 4.88
N ALA A 89 3.47 6.92 4.96
CA ALA A 89 3.60 8.22 4.30
C ALA A 89 3.44 8.15 2.77
N GLY A 90 3.71 6.99 2.15
CA GLY A 90 3.52 6.75 0.72
C GLY A 90 2.10 6.34 0.32
N HIS A 91 1.14 6.28 1.27
CA HIS A 91 -0.22 5.84 0.98
C HIS A 91 -1.19 7.04 1.08
N PRO A 92 -2.10 7.20 0.09
CA PRO A 92 -3.17 8.18 0.19
C PRO A 92 -4.23 7.70 1.19
N ARG A 93 -4.97 8.63 1.79
CA ARG A 93 -6.15 8.30 2.59
C ARG A 93 -7.20 7.59 1.74
N ILE A 94 -7.94 6.68 2.34
CA ILE A 94 -9.05 6.02 1.67
C ILE A 94 -10.18 7.02 1.45
N GLY A 95 -10.68 7.08 0.20
CA GLY A 95 -11.72 8.02 -0.22
C GLY A 95 -11.20 9.38 -0.70
N GLU A 96 -9.92 9.70 -0.52
CA GLU A 96 -9.32 10.88 -1.16
C GLU A 96 -9.03 10.59 -2.64
N ARG A 97 -9.28 11.60 -3.50
CA ARG A 97 -8.82 11.52 -4.88
C ARG A 97 -7.29 11.48 -4.87
N ALA A 98 -6.73 10.37 -5.33
CA ALA A 98 -5.30 10.21 -5.44
C ALA A 98 -4.74 11.28 -6.42
N GLY A 99 -4.26 12.41 -5.90
CA GLY A 99 -3.61 13.44 -6.68
C GLY A 99 -2.30 12.93 -7.26
N ALA A 100 -1.17 13.20 -6.61
CA ALA A 100 0.15 12.69 -7.00
C ALA A 100 0.39 11.22 -6.59
N ALA A 101 -0.53 10.58 -5.87
CA ALA A 101 -0.41 9.17 -5.50
C ALA A 101 -0.36 8.29 -6.74
N GLY A 102 0.60 7.39 -6.80
CA GLY A 102 0.93 6.56 -7.96
C GLY A 102 -0.24 5.74 -8.50
N SER A 103 -0.09 5.22 -9.70
CA SER A 103 -1.10 4.41 -10.41
C SER A 103 -1.65 3.23 -9.59
N TRP A 104 -0.87 2.66 -8.71
CA TRP A 104 -1.25 1.58 -7.81
C TRP A 104 -2.41 1.93 -6.88
N SER A 105 -2.32 3.05 -6.18
CA SER A 105 -3.33 3.47 -5.21
C SER A 105 -4.69 3.77 -5.86
N ARG A 106 -4.70 4.30 -7.08
CA ARG A 106 -5.95 4.51 -7.83
C ARG A 106 -6.65 3.19 -8.17
N GLN A 107 -5.88 2.19 -8.60
CA GLN A 107 -6.42 0.88 -8.94
C GLN A 107 -6.90 0.12 -7.69
N GLU A 108 -6.16 0.23 -6.58
CA GLU A 108 -6.50 -0.39 -5.30
C GLU A 108 -7.80 0.18 -4.71
N GLN A 109 -8.06 1.48 -4.90
CA GLN A 109 -9.27 2.15 -4.42
C GLN A 109 -10.42 2.19 -5.46
N ALA A 110 -10.37 1.40 -6.52
CA ALA A 110 -11.42 1.39 -7.55
C ALA A 110 -12.83 1.08 -6.99
N GLY A 111 -12.91 0.28 -5.92
CA GLY A 111 -14.17 -0.03 -5.22
C GLY A 111 -14.81 1.15 -4.48
N VAL A 112 -14.10 2.29 -4.38
CA VAL A 112 -14.62 3.54 -3.79
C VAL A 112 -15.18 4.47 -4.86
N ALA A 113 -14.90 4.21 -6.14
CA ALA A 113 -15.41 5.00 -7.25
C ALA A 113 -16.93 4.84 -7.37
N GLY A 114 -17.65 5.95 -7.55
CA GLY A 114 -19.12 5.94 -7.66
C GLY A 114 -19.87 5.82 -6.32
N THR A 115 -19.17 5.90 -5.21
CA THR A 115 -19.78 5.89 -3.86
C THR A 115 -20.60 7.16 -3.62
N ASP A 116 -21.69 7.00 -2.87
CA ASP A 116 -22.55 8.12 -2.50
C ASP A 116 -21.79 9.18 -1.67
N PRO A 117 -22.16 10.47 -1.78
CA PRO A 117 -21.46 11.55 -1.09
C PRO A 117 -21.54 11.47 0.45
N ALA A 118 -22.55 10.80 1.02
CA ALA A 118 -22.67 10.68 2.48
C ALA A 118 -21.63 9.71 3.02
N THR A 119 -21.45 8.55 2.37
CA THR A 119 -20.39 7.57 2.71
C THR A 119 -18.99 8.17 2.55
N LEU A 120 -18.73 8.96 1.50
CA LEU A 120 -17.44 9.64 1.31
C LEU A 120 -17.15 10.65 2.43
N ARG A 121 -18.16 11.44 2.84
CA ARG A 121 -18.02 12.36 3.99
C ARG A 121 -17.76 11.60 5.30
N ALA A 122 -18.45 10.49 5.52
CA ALA A 122 -18.25 9.66 6.70
C ALA A 122 -16.83 9.04 6.74
N LEU A 123 -16.32 8.58 5.58
CA LEU A 123 -14.93 8.12 5.46
C LEU A 123 -13.93 9.24 5.77
N ALA A 124 -14.15 10.46 5.25
CA ALA A 124 -13.27 11.59 5.52
C ALA A 124 -13.25 11.94 7.02
N ALA A 125 -14.41 12.06 7.66
CA ALA A 125 -14.52 12.32 9.09
C ALA A 125 -13.91 11.18 9.93
N GLY A 126 -14.11 9.92 9.50
CA GLY A 126 -13.50 8.77 10.16
C GLY A 126 -11.98 8.75 10.04
N ASN A 127 -11.42 9.09 8.90
CA ASN A 127 -9.96 9.23 8.70
C ASN A 127 -9.39 10.28 9.66
N GLU A 128 -10.03 11.45 9.79
CA GLU A 128 -9.60 12.50 10.72
C GLU A 128 -9.63 12.02 12.17
N ALA A 129 -10.73 11.38 12.59
CA ALA A 129 -10.84 10.82 13.94
C ALA A 129 -9.79 9.75 14.21
N TYR A 130 -9.50 8.90 13.23
CA TYR A 130 -8.49 7.86 13.32
C TYR A 130 -7.07 8.46 13.48
N GLU A 131 -6.74 9.47 12.68
CA GLU A 131 -5.44 10.15 12.75
C GLU A 131 -5.27 10.89 14.08
N GLN A 132 -6.33 11.53 14.58
CA GLN A 132 -6.32 12.15 15.91
C GLN A 132 -6.08 11.12 17.03
N ARG A 133 -6.67 9.94 16.92
CA ARG A 133 -6.54 8.90 17.94
C ARG A 133 -5.19 8.17 17.90
N PHE A 134 -4.69 7.81 16.71
CA PHE A 134 -3.54 6.92 16.56
C PHE A 134 -2.26 7.62 16.07
N GLY A 135 -2.35 8.87 15.60
CA GLY A 135 -1.21 9.66 15.12
C GLY A 135 -0.66 9.19 13.77
N HIS A 136 -1.43 8.43 13.00
CA HIS A 136 -1.10 7.98 11.64
C HIS A 136 -2.36 7.75 10.81
N ILE A 137 -2.21 7.70 9.48
CA ILE A 137 -3.33 7.47 8.57
C ILE A 137 -3.99 6.10 8.78
N TYR A 138 -5.30 6.02 8.50
CA TYR A 138 -6.02 4.77 8.39
C TYR A 138 -5.56 4.00 7.15
N LEU A 139 -4.87 2.89 7.35
CA LEU A 139 -4.45 1.98 6.28
C LEU A 139 -5.34 0.74 6.24
N ALA A 140 -5.92 0.46 5.09
CA ALA A 140 -6.61 -0.80 4.82
C ALA A 140 -6.34 -1.24 3.38
N CYS A 141 -6.20 -2.54 3.14
CA CYS A 141 -6.16 -3.09 1.79
C CYS A 141 -7.54 -2.95 1.16
N ALA A 142 -7.70 -1.96 0.29
CA ALA A 142 -8.98 -1.58 -0.32
C ALA A 142 -9.39 -2.50 -1.48
N THR A 143 -8.46 -3.29 -2.02
CA THR A 143 -8.71 -4.20 -3.14
C THR A 143 -9.83 -5.17 -2.81
N GLY A 144 -10.87 -5.18 -3.64
CA GLY A 144 -12.05 -6.04 -3.47
C GLY A 144 -13.05 -5.58 -2.39
N ARG A 145 -12.86 -4.40 -1.77
CA ARG A 145 -13.77 -3.86 -0.75
C ARG A 145 -14.57 -2.69 -1.30
N THR A 146 -15.81 -2.56 -0.81
CA THR A 146 -16.65 -1.39 -1.06
C THR A 146 -16.33 -0.27 -0.08
N ALA A 147 -16.69 0.98 -0.41
CA ALA A 147 -16.55 2.11 0.50
C ALA A 147 -17.30 1.92 1.83
N ALA A 148 -18.49 1.36 1.79
CA ALA A 148 -19.26 1.04 2.99
C ALA A 148 -18.55 -0.01 3.87
N GLY A 149 -17.95 -1.04 3.26
CA GLY A 149 -17.16 -2.03 3.98
C GLY A 149 -15.89 -1.44 4.59
N LEU A 150 -15.24 -0.51 3.90
CA LEU A 150 -14.07 0.21 4.42
C LEU A 150 -14.44 1.15 5.56
N LEU A 151 -15.61 1.81 5.50
CA LEU A 151 -16.13 2.66 6.56
C LEU A 151 -16.48 1.83 7.81
N ALA A 152 -17.15 0.70 7.66
CA ALA A 152 -17.46 -0.18 8.79
C ALA A 152 -16.18 -0.66 9.49
N LEU A 153 -15.18 -1.11 8.71
CA LEU A 153 -13.89 -1.51 9.24
C LEU A 153 -13.16 -0.38 9.97
N LEU A 154 -13.24 0.85 9.45
CA LEU A 154 -12.66 2.04 10.10
C LEU A 154 -13.31 2.30 11.46
N GLN A 155 -14.66 2.23 11.51
CA GLN A 155 -15.42 2.43 12.74
C GLN A 155 -15.08 1.37 13.81
N ASP A 156 -14.98 0.11 13.42
CA ASP A 156 -14.55 -0.97 14.33
C ASP A 156 -13.13 -0.72 14.87
N ARG A 157 -12.20 -0.34 14.01
CA ARG A 157 -10.79 -0.10 14.38
C ARG A 157 -10.60 1.14 15.25
N LEU A 158 -11.48 2.12 15.18
CA LEU A 158 -11.47 3.25 16.11
C LEU A 158 -11.64 2.80 17.58
N GLY A 159 -12.19 1.63 17.84
CA GLY A 159 -12.28 1.02 19.17
C GLY A 159 -11.02 0.32 19.67
N ASN A 160 -10.02 0.09 18.80
CA ASN A 160 -8.84 -0.67 19.16
C ASN A 160 -7.93 0.05 20.18
N GLU A 161 -7.18 -0.74 20.95
CA GLU A 161 -6.02 -0.26 21.68
C GLU A 161 -4.87 0.00 20.72
N ALA A 162 -4.01 1.00 21.01
CA ALA A 162 -2.95 1.43 20.11
C ALA A 162 -1.96 0.31 19.74
N GLY A 163 -1.64 -0.59 20.67
CA GLY A 163 -0.77 -1.74 20.40
C GLY A 163 -1.40 -2.75 19.44
N THR A 164 -2.68 -3.04 19.63
CA THR A 164 -3.47 -3.90 18.74
C THR A 164 -3.54 -3.29 17.35
N GLU A 165 -3.75 -1.98 17.28
CA GLU A 165 -3.90 -1.27 16.02
C GLU A 165 -2.63 -1.32 15.16
N TRP A 166 -1.44 -1.21 15.73
CA TRP A 166 -0.20 -1.43 15.00
C TRP A 166 -0.07 -2.85 14.42
N GLY A 167 -0.60 -3.86 15.11
CA GLY A 167 -0.71 -5.22 14.58
C GLY A 167 -1.60 -5.30 13.35
N VAL A 168 -2.75 -4.61 13.38
CA VAL A 168 -3.69 -4.54 12.25
C VAL A 168 -3.06 -3.78 11.08
N VAL A 169 -2.42 -2.63 11.31
CA VAL A 169 -1.70 -1.86 10.29
C VAL A 169 -0.67 -2.71 9.59
N ARG A 170 0.14 -3.47 10.34
CA ARG A 170 1.14 -4.38 9.79
C ARG A 170 0.52 -5.44 8.88
N SER A 171 -0.59 -6.02 9.30
CA SER A 171 -1.33 -7.02 8.52
C SER A 171 -1.90 -6.43 7.21
N GLU A 172 -2.46 -5.23 7.26
CA GLU A 172 -2.99 -4.57 6.06
C GLU A 172 -1.85 -4.14 5.11
N LEU A 173 -0.73 -3.62 5.63
CA LEU A 173 0.46 -3.30 4.84
C LEU A 173 1.01 -4.55 4.14
N GLN A 174 1.07 -5.68 4.84
CA GLN A 174 1.50 -6.95 4.25
C GLN A 174 0.64 -7.36 3.06
N LYS A 175 -0.69 -7.25 3.17
CA LYS A 175 -1.63 -7.54 2.08
C LYS A 175 -1.38 -6.63 0.87
N ILE A 176 -1.20 -5.33 1.10
CA ILE A 176 -0.93 -4.35 0.04
C ILE A 176 0.41 -4.66 -0.63
N ASN A 177 1.45 -4.90 0.14
CA ASN A 177 2.79 -5.20 -0.38
C ASN A 177 2.79 -6.51 -1.19
N ARG A 178 2.04 -7.53 -0.77
CA ARG A 178 1.89 -8.78 -1.56
C ARG A 178 1.27 -8.52 -2.93
N ILE A 179 0.25 -7.66 -3.00
CA ILE A 179 -0.41 -7.29 -4.27
C ILE A 179 0.57 -6.52 -5.17
N ARG A 180 1.21 -5.47 -4.63
CA ARG A 180 2.10 -4.60 -5.41
C ARG A 180 3.36 -5.33 -5.85
N LEU A 181 4.00 -6.06 -4.95
CA LEU A 181 5.18 -6.86 -5.27
C LEU A 181 4.83 -8.00 -6.23
N GLY A 182 3.68 -8.66 -6.06
CA GLY A 182 3.20 -9.66 -7.01
C GLY A 182 3.08 -9.11 -8.43
N LYS A 183 2.49 -7.93 -8.59
CA LYS A 183 2.39 -7.25 -9.89
C LYS A 183 3.77 -6.87 -10.43
N LEU A 184 4.66 -6.33 -9.59
CA LEU A 184 6.03 -5.99 -9.96
C LEU A 184 6.80 -7.18 -10.51
N LEU A 185 6.58 -8.37 -9.93
CA LEU A 185 7.26 -9.62 -10.31
C LEU A 185 6.57 -10.38 -11.45
N GLY A 186 5.60 -9.76 -12.14
CA GLY A 186 4.90 -10.36 -13.27
C GLY A 186 3.84 -11.40 -12.91
N GLY A 187 3.47 -11.48 -11.62
CA GLY A 187 2.35 -12.29 -11.17
C GLY A 187 1.03 -11.62 -11.53
N ALA A 188 0.17 -12.27 -12.27
CA ALA A 188 -1.25 -11.93 -12.31
C ALA A 188 -1.74 -11.97 -10.85
N GLY A 189 -2.43 -10.91 -10.40
CA GLY A 189 -2.91 -10.79 -9.01
C GLY A 189 -3.57 -12.09 -8.58
N GLY A 190 -3.02 -12.73 -7.53
CA GLY A 190 -3.37 -14.07 -7.14
C GLY A 190 -4.84 -14.22 -6.81
N ASP A 191 -5.57 -14.89 -7.67
CA ASP A 191 -6.79 -15.59 -7.31
C ASP A 191 -6.39 -16.83 -6.52
N GLY A 192 -6.25 -16.70 -5.23
CA GLY A 192 -6.07 -17.78 -4.27
C GLY A 192 -7.41 -18.45 -3.94
N GLY A 193 -8.06 -18.99 -4.94
CA GLY A 193 -9.18 -19.92 -4.77
C GLY A 193 -8.65 -21.34 -4.66
N ALA A 194 -8.30 -21.78 -3.49
CA ALA A 194 -8.11 -23.21 -3.23
C ALA A 194 -9.50 -23.87 -3.17
N SER A 195 -10.02 -24.26 -4.31
CA SER A 195 -11.11 -25.23 -4.38
C SER A 195 -10.52 -26.61 -4.19
N GLY A 196 -10.52 -27.08 -2.94
CA GLY A 196 -10.33 -28.47 -2.62
C GLY A 196 -11.62 -29.22 -2.93
N ASP A 197 -11.78 -29.66 -4.16
CA ASP A 197 -12.80 -30.68 -4.47
C ASP A 197 -12.20 -32.08 -4.21
N GLY A 198 -12.61 -32.63 -3.06
CA GLY A 198 -12.38 -34.00 -2.70
C GLY A 198 -13.52 -34.87 -3.15
N GLY A 199 -13.70 -35.09 -4.44
CA GLY A 199 -14.62 -36.08 -4.97
C GLY A 199 -14.19 -37.50 -4.62
N ALA A 200 -14.70 -38.08 -3.54
CA ALA A 200 -14.65 -39.53 -3.33
C ALA A 200 -15.83 -40.17 -4.01
N GLY A 201 -15.61 -40.68 -5.22
CA GLY A 201 -16.49 -41.63 -5.85
C GLY A 201 -16.42 -43.00 -5.14
N GLY A 202 -17.48 -43.39 -4.46
CA GLY A 202 -17.70 -44.74 -4.00
C GLY A 202 -18.69 -45.44 -4.92
N GLY A 203 -18.22 -46.21 -5.87
CA GLY A 203 -19.02 -47.18 -6.56
C GLY A 203 -19.17 -48.40 -5.68
N GLY A 204 -20.31 -49.07 -5.76
CA GLY A 204 -20.40 -50.30 -5.13
C GLY A 204 -21.57 -51.10 -5.54
N ALA A 205 -21.57 -52.08 -6.20
CA ALA A 205 -22.31 -53.32 -6.39
C ALA A 205 -23.64 -53.47 -5.63
#